data_81eca45b955827c14e65b93fa0f8e6c5
#
_entry.id   81eca45b955827c14e65b93fa0f8e6c5
#
_cell.length_a   1.000
_cell.length_b   1.000
_cell.length_c   1.000
_cell.angle_alpha   90.00
_cell.angle_beta   90.00
_cell.angle_gamma   90.00
#
_symmetry.space_group_name_H-M   'P 1'
#
loop_
_entity.id
_entity.type
_entity.pdbx_description
1 polymer ?
#
loop_
_entity_poly.entity_id
_entity_poly.type
_entity_poly.pdbx_seq_one_letter_code
_entity_poly.pdbx_strand_id
1 'polypeptide(L)'
;MKKHIPNLLTLLNLFCGCIAIVLVSDFNFEYAFYFVCLGIFFDFFDGFFARKFGVAGPLGVQLDSLADMVTSGVAPGYTMVYLLSGMTFHMPLADYLPYLGFIITLGACYRLANFNIDTRQSDSFIGLPTPANTLFIMSLPLVLQYQGDTIWGELLVNKYVLLSITVLSAFVMNAEIPLFSLKLSDTDFRTKTTLFIKPCIAKVLTVLLNFAFY
;
A
#
# COMPACT_ATOMS: atom_id res chain seq x y z
N MET A 1 24.85 -11.77 -14.83
CA MET A 1 24.56 -10.43 -14.31
C MET A 1 23.09 -10.03 -14.51
N LYS A 2 22.49 -10.13 -15.71
CA LYS A 2 21.07 -9.73 -15.95
C LYS A 2 20.03 -10.44 -15.06
N LYS A 3 20.31 -11.69 -14.65
CA LYS A 3 19.44 -12.51 -13.79
C LYS A 3 19.27 -11.96 -12.37
N HIS A 4 20.18 -11.13 -11.87
CA HIS A 4 20.15 -10.63 -10.50
C HIS A 4 19.53 -9.23 -10.38
N ILE A 5 19.31 -8.53 -11.50
CA ILE A 5 18.76 -7.16 -11.49
C ILE A 5 17.35 -7.13 -10.89
N PRO A 6 16.39 -7.99 -11.28
CA PRO A 6 15.07 -7.99 -10.67
C PRO A 6 15.14 -8.22 -9.15
N ASN A 7 15.85 -9.25 -8.72
CA ASN A 7 15.96 -9.55 -7.29
C ASN A 7 16.59 -8.40 -6.48
N LEU A 8 17.49 -7.63 -7.07
CA LEU A 8 18.07 -6.45 -6.42
C LEU A 8 17.00 -5.35 -6.25
N LEU A 9 16.15 -5.14 -7.26
CA LEU A 9 15.05 -4.18 -7.17
C LEU A 9 14.03 -4.59 -6.09
N THR A 10 13.69 -5.87 -6.02
CA THR A 10 12.84 -6.42 -4.95
C THR A 10 13.46 -6.18 -3.57
N LEU A 11 14.78 -6.38 -3.41
CA LEU A 11 15.47 -6.08 -2.14
C LEU A 11 15.50 -4.58 -1.84
N LEU A 12 15.55 -3.70 -2.84
CA LEU A 12 15.42 -2.26 -2.65
C LEU A 12 13.99 -1.87 -2.24
N ASN A 13 12.94 -2.53 -2.77
CA ASN A 13 11.58 -2.38 -2.27
C ASN A 13 11.52 -2.71 -0.77
N LEU A 14 12.02 -3.89 -0.36
CA LEU A 14 12.09 -4.29 1.04
C LEU A 14 12.82 -3.26 1.91
N PHE A 15 13.98 -2.77 1.43
CA PHE A 15 14.77 -1.79 2.16
C PHE A 15 14.02 -0.47 2.36
N CYS A 16 13.31 0.00 1.33
CA CYS A 16 12.43 1.17 1.43
C CYS A 16 11.32 0.97 2.48
N GLY A 17 10.71 -0.22 2.51
CA GLY A 17 9.70 -0.57 3.52
C GLY A 17 10.25 -0.54 4.94
N CYS A 18 11.46 -1.07 5.17
CA CYS A 18 12.13 -1.01 6.47
C CYS A 18 12.41 0.43 6.91
N ILE A 19 12.91 1.29 6.00
CA ILE A 19 13.12 2.70 6.29
C ILE A 19 11.80 3.40 6.61
N ALA A 20 10.74 3.13 5.85
CA ALA A 20 9.44 3.73 6.09
C ALA A 20 8.90 3.42 7.50
N ILE A 21 9.08 2.18 7.99
CA ILE A 21 8.67 1.80 9.35
C ILE A 21 9.44 2.60 10.41
N VAL A 22 10.76 2.77 10.25
CA VAL A 22 11.57 3.59 11.17
C VAL A 22 11.10 5.05 11.15
N LEU A 23 10.87 5.61 9.97
CA LEU A 23 10.39 6.99 9.81
C LEU A 23 9.00 7.21 10.44
N VAL A 24 8.11 6.22 10.38
CA VAL A 24 6.83 6.27 11.10
C VAL A 24 7.06 6.33 12.61
N SER A 25 8.02 5.56 13.15
CA SER A 25 8.40 5.61 14.58
C SER A 25 8.90 6.98 15.01
N ASP A 26 9.58 7.68 14.10
CA ASP A 26 10.15 9.01 14.31
C ASP A 26 9.17 10.17 13.99
N PHE A 27 7.87 9.86 13.82
CA PHE A 27 6.81 10.83 13.44
C PHE A 27 7.02 11.50 12.08
N ASN A 28 7.86 10.95 11.25
CA ASN A 28 8.22 11.52 9.96
C ASN A 28 7.39 10.89 8.82
N PHE A 29 6.08 11.10 8.87
CA PHE A 29 5.11 10.45 7.99
C PHE A 29 5.29 10.82 6.51
N GLU A 30 5.75 12.04 6.25
CA GLU A 30 5.97 12.52 4.87
C GLU A 30 7.06 11.71 4.18
N TYR A 31 8.24 11.60 4.80
CA TYR A 31 9.31 10.80 4.24
C TYR A 31 8.98 9.31 4.25
N ALA A 32 8.25 8.81 5.27
CA ALA A 32 7.76 7.44 5.27
C ALA A 32 6.88 7.16 4.04
N PHE A 33 5.97 8.07 3.71
CA PHE A 33 5.14 7.98 2.51
C PHE A 33 5.99 7.98 1.21
N TYR A 34 6.98 8.84 1.10
CA TYR A 34 7.87 8.87 -0.06
C TYR A 34 8.68 7.57 -0.20
N PHE A 35 9.18 7.01 0.89
CA PHE A 35 9.89 5.72 0.84
C PHE A 35 8.97 4.57 0.45
N VAL A 36 7.73 4.56 0.90
CA VAL A 36 6.73 3.57 0.44
C VAL A 36 6.45 3.73 -1.06
N CYS A 37 6.25 4.95 -1.55
CA CYS A 37 6.08 5.21 -2.98
C CYS A 37 7.28 4.72 -3.80
N LEU A 38 8.50 4.94 -3.30
CA LEU A 38 9.73 4.48 -3.92
C LEU A 38 9.83 2.94 -3.91
N GLY A 39 9.41 2.30 -2.81
CA GLY A 39 9.33 0.85 -2.71
C GLY A 39 8.39 0.25 -3.76
N ILE A 40 7.16 0.78 -3.87
CA ILE A 40 6.17 0.37 -4.88
C ILE A 40 6.70 0.60 -6.31
N PHE A 41 7.47 1.66 -6.51
CA PHE A 41 8.13 1.91 -7.79
C PHE A 41 9.15 0.81 -8.12
N PHE A 42 10.02 0.42 -7.19
CA PHE A 42 10.97 -0.67 -7.40
C PHE A 42 10.27 -2.00 -7.66
N ASP A 43 9.19 -2.31 -6.96
CA ASP A 43 8.32 -3.46 -7.14
C ASP A 43 7.80 -3.54 -8.59
N PHE A 44 7.25 -2.45 -9.10
CA PHE A 44 6.77 -2.41 -10.48
C PHE A 44 7.87 -2.75 -11.48
N PHE A 45 9.10 -2.25 -11.25
CA PHE A 45 10.21 -2.45 -12.17
C PHE A 45 10.85 -3.83 -12.08
N ASP A 46 10.85 -4.47 -10.92
CA ASP A 46 11.42 -5.83 -10.80
C ASP A 46 10.60 -6.83 -11.62
N GLY A 47 9.26 -6.80 -11.53
CA GLY A 47 8.39 -7.61 -12.36
C GLY A 47 8.52 -7.29 -13.86
N PHE A 48 8.68 -6.01 -14.21
CA PHE A 48 8.92 -5.62 -15.59
C PHE A 48 10.24 -6.19 -16.14
N PHE A 49 11.35 -6.05 -15.41
CA PHE A 49 12.65 -6.55 -15.84
C PHE A 49 12.73 -8.07 -15.79
N ALA A 50 12.07 -8.75 -14.83
CA ALA A 50 12.01 -10.20 -14.77
C ALA A 50 11.37 -10.78 -16.05
N ARG A 51 10.28 -10.18 -16.51
CA ARG A 51 9.61 -10.57 -17.77
C ARG A 51 10.46 -10.23 -18.98
N LYS A 52 11.01 -9.01 -19.06
CA LYS A 52 11.83 -8.54 -20.19
C LYS A 52 13.09 -9.37 -20.41
N PHE A 53 13.71 -9.84 -19.34
CA PHE A 53 14.93 -10.65 -19.42
C PHE A 53 14.66 -12.16 -19.47
N GLY A 54 13.39 -12.59 -19.36
CA GLY A 54 13.01 -14.00 -19.33
C GLY A 54 13.59 -14.76 -18.12
N VAL A 55 13.80 -14.07 -16.99
CA VAL A 55 14.42 -14.63 -15.77
C VAL A 55 13.45 -14.80 -14.62
N ALA A 56 12.15 -14.68 -14.90
CA ALA A 56 11.12 -14.95 -13.92
C ALA A 56 11.26 -16.39 -13.38
N GLY A 57 11.23 -16.55 -12.06
CA GLY A 57 11.39 -17.84 -11.41
C GLY A 57 10.81 -17.88 -10.01
N PRO A 58 10.69 -19.10 -9.42
CA PRO A 58 10.02 -19.26 -8.12
C PRO A 58 10.62 -18.42 -6.99
N LEU A 59 11.95 -18.26 -6.98
CA LEU A 59 12.63 -17.42 -5.98
C LEU A 59 12.23 -15.95 -6.09
N GLY A 60 12.12 -15.42 -7.33
CA GLY A 60 11.71 -14.02 -7.54
C GLY A 60 10.31 -13.76 -7.00
N VAL A 61 9.37 -14.66 -7.28
CA VAL A 61 7.98 -14.56 -6.77
C VAL A 61 7.92 -14.57 -5.25
N GLN A 62 8.73 -15.41 -4.59
CA GLN A 62 8.76 -15.45 -3.13
C GLN A 62 9.41 -14.20 -2.52
N LEU A 63 10.51 -13.71 -3.12
CA LEU A 63 11.17 -12.48 -2.67
C LEU A 63 10.23 -11.27 -2.80
N ASP A 64 9.51 -11.17 -3.92
CA ASP A 64 8.52 -10.15 -4.21
C ASP A 64 7.43 -10.10 -3.12
N SER A 65 6.80 -11.23 -2.84
CA SER A 65 5.77 -11.32 -1.80
C SER A 65 6.30 -11.02 -0.40
N LEU A 66 7.54 -11.39 -0.08
CA LEU A 66 8.17 -11.08 1.21
C LEU A 66 8.53 -9.60 1.32
N ALA A 67 8.98 -8.97 0.24
CA ALA A 67 9.25 -7.54 0.20
C ALA A 67 7.97 -6.73 0.35
N ASP A 68 6.93 -7.11 -0.41
CA ASP A 68 5.60 -6.50 -0.34
C ASP A 68 4.94 -6.68 1.03
N MET A 69 5.18 -7.81 1.69
CA MET A 69 4.69 -8.02 3.06
C MET A 69 5.21 -6.94 4.01
N VAL A 70 6.45 -6.48 3.85
CA VAL A 70 7.00 -5.41 4.68
C VAL A 70 6.51 -4.04 4.21
N THR A 71 6.66 -3.73 2.93
CA THR A 71 6.36 -2.39 2.39
C THR A 71 4.86 -2.13 2.32
N SER A 72 4.08 -3.12 1.90
CA SER A 72 2.63 -2.99 1.67
C SER A 72 1.77 -3.67 2.74
N GLY A 73 2.35 -4.37 3.69
CA GLY A 73 1.64 -5.01 4.81
C GLY A 73 2.02 -4.43 6.16
N VAL A 74 3.30 -4.47 6.54
CA VAL A 74 3.74 -4.05 7.89
C VAL A 74 3.76 -2.52 8.01
N ALA A 75 4.29 -1.80 7.03
CA ALA A 75 4.39 -0.34 7.09
C ALA A 75 3.00 0.34 7.27
N PRO A 76 1.96 0.04 6.47
CA PRO A 76 0.64 0.63 6.68
C PRO A 76 -0.03 0.13 7.96
N GLY A 77 0.13 -1.15 8.34
CA GLY A 77 -0.40 -1.67 9.59
C GLY A 77 0.20 -0.98 10.81
N TYR A 78 1.52 -0.77 10.81
CA TYR A 78 2.22 -0.04 11.87
C TYR A 78 1.82 1.44 11.93
N THR A 79 1.63 2.08 10.77
CA THR A 79 1.10 3.45 10.69
C THR A 79 -0.28 3.55 11.34
N MET A 80 -1.15 2.57 11.10
CA MET A 80 -2.47 2.55 11.74
C MET A 80 -2.38 2.30 13.25
N VAL A 81 -1.51 1.39 13.71
CA VAL A 81 -1.21 1.22 15.15
C VAL A 81 -0.80 2.54 15.76
N TYR A 82 0.06 3.26 15.08
CA TYR A 82 0.57 4.54 15.54
C TYR A 82 -0.55 5.60 15.67
N LEU A 83 -1.41 5.73 14.65
CA LEU A 83 -2.56 6.64 14.69
C LEU A 83 -3.53 6.29 15.81
N LEU A 84 -3.80 5.01 16.03
CA LEU A 84 -4.67 4.53 17.09
C LEU A 84 -4.05 4.73 18.49
N SER A 85 -2.72 4.66 18.62
CA SER A 85 -2.01 4.88 19.89
C SER A 85 -2.15 6.31 20.39
N GLY A 86 -2.35 7.29 19.50
CA GLY A 86 -2.64 8.68 19.86
C GLY A 86 -4.06 8.90 20.41
N MET A 87 -4.92 7.86 20.42
CA MET A 87 -6.33 7.97 20.81
C MET A 87 -6.57 7.45 22.23
N THR A 88 -7.44 8.12 22.98
CA THR A 88 -7.86 7.64 24.30
C THR A 88 -9.01 6.66 24.21
N PHE A 89 -8.84 5.47 24.79
CA PHE A 89 -9.88 4.48 24.93
C PHE A 89 -10.26 4.31 26.41
N HIS A 90 -11.55 4.37 26.73
CA HIS A 90 -12.07 4.23 28.09
C HIS A 90 -12.59 2.80 28.33
N MET A 91 -11.71 1.82 28.21
CA MET A 91 -12.06 0.39 28.36
C MET A 91 -10.96 -0.36 29.09
N PRO A 92 -11.25 -1.49 29.76
CA PRO A 92 -10.26 -2.26 30.52
C PRO A 92 -9.06 -2.78 29.68
N LEU A 93 -9.21 -2.88 28.36
CA LEU A 93 -8.17 -3.29 27.41
C LEU A 93 -7.67 -2.12 26.53
N ALA A 94 -7.81 -0.88 26.98
CA ALA A 94 -7.47 0.33 26.22
C ALA A 94 -6.07 0.30 25.60
N ASP A 95 -5.08 -0.20 26.35
CA ASP A 95 -3.67 -0.21 25.95
C ASP A 95 -3.38 -1.19 24.79
N TYR A 96 -4.25 -2.16 24.55
CA TYR A 96 -4.09 -3.16 23.49
C TYR A 96 -4.87 -2.85 22.20
N LEU A 97 -5.87 -1.96 22.27
CA LEU A 97 -6.71 -1.61 21.12
C LEU A 97 -5.93 -1.04 19.92
N PRO A 98 -4.86 -0.24 20.09
CA PRO A 98 -4.07 0.23 18.98
C PRO A 98 -3.49 -0.89 18.12
N TYR A 99 -3.12 -2.02 18.71
CA TYR A 99 -2.58 -3.16 17.96
C TYR A 99 -3.56 -3.80 16.97
N LEU A 100 -4.85 -3.45 17.04
CA LEU A 100 -5.81 -3.81 15.99
C LEU A 100 -5.44 -3.22 14.61
N GLY A 101 -4.61 -2.17 14.57
CA GLY A 101 -4.03 -1.68 13.32
C GLY A 101 -3.31 -2.75 12.51
N PHE A 102 -2.73 -3.76 13.16
CA PHE A 102 -2.10 -4.90 12.49
C PHE A 102 -3.08 -5.87 11.79
N ILE A 103 -4.40 -5.67 11.93
CA ILE A 103 -5.39 -6.39 11.11
C ILE A 103 -5.13 -6.13 9.61
N ILE A 104 -4.67 -4.92 9.25
CA ILE A 104 -4.25 -4.59 7.87
C ILE A 104 -3.10 -5.49 7.43
N THR A 105 -2.09 -5.65 8.29
CA THR A 105 -0.93 -6.53 8.05
C THR A 105 -1.35 -7.98 7.85
N LEU A 106 -2.26 -8.48 8.69
CA LEU A 106 -2.78 -9.85 8.57
C LEU A 106 -3.58 -10.03 7.27
N GLY A 107 -4.40 -9.04 6.93
CA GLY A 107 -5.16 -9.04 5.66
C GLY A 107 -4.24 -9.02 4.44
N ALA A 108 -3.18 -8.21 4.46
CA ALA A 108 -2.18 -8.17 3.39
C ALA A 108 -1.42 -9.49 3.26
N CYS A 109 -1.02 -10.10 4.38
CA CYS A 109 -0.36 -11.40 4.40
C CYS A 109 -1.21 -12.49 3.74
N TYR A 110 -2.48 -12.60 4.16
CA TYR A 110 -3.40 -13.58 3.61
C TYR A 110 -3.63 -13.37 2.11
N ARG A 111 -3.77 -12.11 1.69
CA ARG A 111 -3.93 -11.74 0.29
C ARG A 111 -2.71 -12.13 -0.56
N LEU A 112 -1.50 -11.78 -0.12
CA LEU A 112 -0.25 -12.08 -0.85
C LEU A 112 -0.03 -13.60 -0.95
N ALA A 113 -0.33 -14.35 0.11
CA ALA A 113 -0.27 -15.80 0.09
C ALA A 113 -1.27 -16.41 -0.91
N ASN A 114 -2.53 -15.94 -0.90
CA ASN A 114 -3.54 -16.40 -1.85
C ASN A 114 -3.18 -16.04 -3.30
N PHE A 115 -2.62 -14.85 -3.52
CA PHE A 115 -2.20 -14.42 -4.85
C PHE A 115 -1.18 -15.36 -5.47
N ASN A 116 -0.26 -15.92 -4.67
CA ASN A 116 0.78 -16.81 -5.15
C ASN A 116 0.28 -18.21 -5.56
N ILE A 117 -0.88 -18.64 -5.04
CA ILE A 117 -1.43 -19.98 -5.29
C ILE A 117 -2.69 -19.95 -6.19
N ASP A 118 -3.33 -18.80 -6.37
CA ASP A 118 -4.58 -18.69 -7.13
C ASP A 118 -4.30 -18.55 -8.63
N THR A 119 -4.60 -19.61 -9.37
CA THR A 119 -4.44 -19.67 -10.83
C THR A 119 -5.50 -18.86 -11.59
N ARG A 120 -6.60 -18.42 -10.92
CA ARG A 120 -7.70 -17.64 -11.54
C ARG A 120 -7.31 -16.20 -11.81
N GLN A 121 -6.27 -15.70 -11.15
CA GLN A 121 -5.84 -14.29 -11.22
C GLN A 121 -5.05 -13.94 -12.50
N SER A 122 -4.90 -14.89 -13.42
CA SER A 122 -4.29 -14.62 -14.74
C SER A 122 -5.13 -13.65 -15.61
N ASP A 123 -6.43 -13.55 -15.37
CA ASP A 123 -7.37 -12.83 -16.22
C ASP A 123 -8.05 -11.62 -15.57
N SER A 124 -8.14 -11.54 -14.24
CA SER A 124 -8.73 -10.39 -13.53
C SER A 124 -8.18 -10.26 -12.11
N PHE A 125 -7.95 -9.02 -11.64
CA PHE A 125 -7.61 -8.76 -10.25
C PHE A 125 -8.85 -8.93 -9.37
N ILE A 126 -8.75 -9.78 -8.35
CA ILE A 126 -9.78 -9.99 -7.34
C ILE A 126 -9.35 -9.24 -6.07
N GLY A 127 -10.21 -8.38 -5.53
CA GLY A 127 -9.97 -7.58 -4.34
C GLY A 127 -9.03 -6.38 -4.54
N LEU A 128 -8.97 -5.47 -3.54
CA LEU A 128 -8.16 -4.25 -3.60
C LEU A 128 -6.66 -4.59 -3.61
N PRO A 129 -5.85 -4.09 -4.55
CA PRO A 129 -4.40 -4.30 -4.56
C PRO A 129 -3.73 -3.80 -3.27
N THR A 130 -2.79 -4.59 -2.71
CA THR A 130 -2.06 -4.21 -1.49
C THR A 130 -1.34 -2.87 -1.61
N PRO A 131 -0.65 -2.52 -2.72
CA PRO A 131 -0.04 -1.20 -2.86
C PRO A 131 -1.04 -0.04 -2.83
N ALA A 132 -2.23 -0.21 -3.42
CA ALA A 132 -3.26 0.82 -3.41
C ALA A 132 -3.79 1.07 -1.99
N ASN A 133 -4.03 0.00 -1.24
CA ASN A 133 -4.41 0.09 0.16
C ASN A 133 -3.32 0.77 1.01
N THR A 134 -2.06 0.44 0.75
CA THR A 134 -0.91 1.02 1.44
C THR A 134 -0.83 2.52 1.24
N LEU A 135 -0.93 2.99 0.00
CA LEU A 135 -0.93 4.44 -0.30
C LEU A 135 -2.08 5.16 0.41
N PHE A 136 -3.27 4.54 0.46
CA PHE A 136 -4.41 5.10 1.19
C PHE A 136 -4.11 5.22 2.68
N ILE A 137 -3.68 4.15 3.35
CA ILE A 137 -3.41 4.16 4.79
C ILE A 137 -2.26 5.10 5.15
N MET A 138 -1.17 5.08 4.38
CA MET A 138 -0.02 5.96 4.60
C MET A 138 -0.33 7.44 4.34
N SER A 139 -1.39 7.77 3.61
CA SER A 139 -1.84 9.15 3.42
C SER A 139 -2.63 9.71 4.61
N LEU A 140 -3.20 8.87 5.47
CA LEU A 140 -4.06 9.33 6.58
C LEU A 140 -3.31 10.24 7.58
N PRO A 141 -2.09 9.92 8.04
CA PRO A 141 -1.34 10.83 8.92
C PRO A 141 -1.00 12.17 8.23
N LEU A 142 -0.81 12.18 6.90
CA LEU A 142 -0.58 13.41 6.15
C LEU A 142 -1.83 14.29 6.11
N VAL A 143 -3.02 13.69 5.95
CA VAL A 143 -4.28 14.42 6.04
C VAL A 143 -4.45 15.04 7.43
N LEU A 144 -4.13 14.32 8.50
CA LEU A 144 -4.16 14.85 9.86
C LEU A 144 -3.16 15.99 10.07
N GLN A 145 -1.97 15.89 9.48
CA GLN A 145 -0.91 16.88 9.62
C GLN A 145 -1.21 18.19 8.87
N TYR A 146 -1.76 18.09 7.66
CA TYR A 146 -1.94 19.25 6.78
C TYR A 146 -3.38 19.76 6.69
N GLN A 147 -4.36 18.94 7.01
CA GLN A 147 -5.79 19.25 6.92
C GLN A 147 -6.54 18.95 8.23
N GLY A 148 -5.86 19.03 9.37
CA GLY A 148 -6.43 18.73 10.69
C GLY A 148 -7.68 19.55 11.01
N ASP A 149 -7.73 20.80 10.56
CA ASP A 149 -8.85 21.74 10.81
C ASP A 149 -10.01 21.56 9.79
N THR A 150 -9.93 20.58 8.90
CA THR A 150 -10.99 20.28 7.95
C THR A 150 -11.93 19.18 8.47
N ILE A 151 -13.10 19.02 7.84
CA ILE A 151 -14.05 17.93 8.12
C ILE A 151 -13.33 16.56 8.01
N TRP A 152 -12.38 16.41 7.12
CA TRP A 152 -11.61 15.19 6.95
C TRP A 152 -10.65 14.93 8.12
N GLY A 153 -10.01 15.97 8.63
CA GLY A 153 -9.15 15.87 9.82
C GLY A 153 -9.98 15.50 11.06
N GLU A 154 -11.10 16.20 11.29
CA GLU A 154 -12.02 15.89 12.39
C GLU A 154 -12.55 14.45 12.32
N LEU A 155 -12.86 13.95 11.11
CA LEU A 155 -13.30 12.57 10.91
C LEU A 155 -12.21 11.56 11.32
N LEU A 156 -10.96 11.83 10.96
CA LEU A 156 -9.82 10.94 11.24
C LEU A 156 -9.37 10.99 12.71
N VAL A 157 -9.70 12.04 13.47
CA VAL A 157 -9.48 12.07 14.93
C VAL A 157 -10.45 11.14 15.66
N ASN A 158 -11.51 10.67 15.00
CA ASN A 158 -12.46 9.73 15.61
C ASN A 158 -11.90 8.30 15.56
N LYS A 159 -11.58 7.72 16.73
CA LYS A 159 -11.08 6.35 16.88
C LYS A 159 -11.96 5.28 16.23
N TYR A 160 -13.28 5.44 16.24
CA TYR A 160 -14.20 4.48 15.63
C TYR A 160 -14.10 4.51 14.10
N VAL A 161 -13.81 5.67 13.52
CA VAL A 161 -13.57 5.82 12.08
C VAL A 161 -12.26 5.11 11.70
N LEU A 162 -11.18 5.31 12.44
CA LEU A 162 -9.92 4.62 12.19
C LEU A 162 -10.04 3.10 12.34
N LEU A 163 -10.74 2.62 13.37
CA LEU A 163 -11.02 1.19 13.53
C LEU A 163 -11.87 0.64 12.36
N SER A 164 -12.87 1.39 11.91
CA SER A 164 -13.71 1.01 10.77
C SER A 164 -12.86 0.94 9.49
N ILE A 165 -11.99 1.92 9.25
CA ILE A 165 -11.05 1.92 8.12
C ILE A 165 -10.14 0.69 8.19
N THR A 166 -9.61 0.35 9.36
CA THR A 166 -8.74 -0.81 9.58
C THR A 166 -9.42 -2.11 9.15
N VAL A 167 -10.64 -2.35 9.66
CA VAL A 167 -11.39 -3.58 9.37
C VAL A 167 -11.83 -3.62 7.90
N LEU A 168 -12.37 -2.50 7.37
CA LEU A 168 -12.80 -2.41 5.98
C LEU A 168 -11.64 -2.59 5.01
N SER A 169 -10.49 -2.02 5.31
CA SER A 169 -9.26 -2.16 4.52
C SER A 169 -8.86 -3.64 4.38
N ALA A 170 -8.75 -4.35 5.50
CA ALA A 170 -8.43 -5.78 5.50
C ALA A 170 -9.50 -6.62 4.79
N PHE A 171 -10.79 -6.29 4.98
CA PHE A 171 -11.89 -6.98 4.31
C PHE A 171 -11.86 -6.77 2.80
N VAL A 172 -11.77 -5.52 2.33
CA VAL A 172 -11.83 -5.18 0.89
C VAL A 172 -10.60 -5.73 0.14
N MET A 173 -9.43 -5.80 0.78
CA MET A 173 -8.26 -6.46 0.17
C MET A 173 -8.51 -7.93 -0.13
N ASN A 174 -9.29 -8.63 0.72
CA ASN A 174 -9.53 -10.08 0.62
C ASN A 174 -10.92 -10.43 0.07
N ALA A 175 -11.77 -9.44 -0.17
CA ALA A 175 -13.09 -9.65 -0.74
C ALA A 175 -12.99 -10.14 -2.20
N GLU A 176 -13.81 -11.12 -2.57
CA GLU A 176 -13.91 -11.62 -3.95
C GLU A 176 -14.68 -10.64 -4.85
N ILE A 177 -14.31 -9.36 -4.80
CA ILE A 177 -14.91 -8.32 -5.65
C ILE A 177 -14.10 -8.29 -6.94
N PRO A 178 -14.70 -8.61 -8.09
CA PRO A 178 -14.01 -8.49 -9.37
C PRO A 178 -13.77 -7.00 -9.64
N LEU A 179 -12.57 -6.54 -9.38
CA LEU A 179 -12.12 -5.22 -9.81
C LEU A 179 -11.72 -5.29 -11.27
N PHE A 180 -12.09 -4.27 -12.02
CA PHE A 180 -11.85 -4.15 -13.45
C PHE A 180 -10.44 -4.64 -13.82
N SER A 181 -10.39 -5.66 -14.68
CA SER A 181 -9.15 -6.10 -15.30
C SER A 181 -8.64 -4.98 -16.19
N LEU A 182 -7.53 -4.38 -15.83
CA LEU A 182 -6.72 -3.58 -16.74
C LEU A 182 -5.91 -4.52 -17.65
N LYS A 183 -6.58 -5.50 -18.27
CA LYS A 183 -5.98 -6.31 -19.31
C LYS A 183 -5.84 -5.40 -20.54
N LEU A 184 -4.65 -4.86 -20.65
CA LEU A 184 -4.22 -4.09 -21.80
C LEU A 184 -4.10 -5.05 -22.98
N SER A 185 -5.17 -5.23 -23.71
CA SER A 185 -5.09 -5.71 -25.08
C SER A 185 -4.44 -4.60 -25.90
N ASP A 186 -3.47 -4.95 -26.73
CA ASP A 186 -2.56 -4.03 -27.44
C ASP A 186 -3.24 -2.91 -28.26
N THR A 187 -4.53 -3.02 -28.54
CA THR A 187 -5.30 -2.03 -29.30
C THR A 187 -5.94 -0.93 -28.45
N ASP A 188 -6.02 -1.08 -27.13
CA ASP A 188 -6.80 -0.19 -26.25
C ASP A 188 -5.93 0.62 -25.25
N PHE A 189 -4.60 0.44 -25.32
CA PHE A 189 -3.63 1.08 -24.42
C PHE A 189 -3.73 2.60 -24.40
N ARG A 190 -3.89 3.22 -25.58
CA ARG A 190 -3.99 4.71 -25.70
C ARG A 190 -5.29 5.26 -25.12
N THR A 191 -6.41 4.58 -25.28
CA THR A 191 -7.73 5.12 -24.92
C THR A 191 -8.01 4.95 -23.41
N LYS A 192 -7.67 3.80 -22.82
CA LYS A 192 -7.91 3.53 -21.38
C LYS A 192 -6.91 4.21 -20.47
N THR A 193 -5.64 4.32 -20.87
CA THR A 193 -4.62 5.10 -20.14
C THR A 193 -5.01 6.57 -20.05
N THR A 194 -5.63 7.11 -21.11
CA THR A 194 -6.06 8.51 -21.15
C THR A 194 -7.29 8.76 -20.28
N LEU A 195 -8.18 7.76 -20.12
CA LEU A 195 -9.48 7.97 -19.46
C LEU A 195 -9.42 7.76 -17.93
N PHE A 196 -8.57 6.85 -17.43
CA PHE A 196 -8.55 6.46 -16.00
C PHE A 196 -7.23 6.75 -15.27
N ILE A 197 -6.08 6.58 -15.92
CA ILE A 197 -4.78 6.81 -15.26
C ILE A 197 -4.48 8.30 -15.18
N LYS A 198 -4.78 9.08 -16.22
CA LYS A 198 -4.58 10.55 -16.19
C LYS A 198 -5.35 11.26 -15.08
N PRO A 199 -6.67 11.03 -14.85
CA PRO A 199 -7.36 11.72 -13.76
C PRO A 199 -6.94 11.20 -12.38
N CYS A 200 -6.55 9.92 -12.23
CA CYS A 200 -6.08 9.38 -10.96
C CYS A 200 -4.67 9.91 -10.63
N ILE A 201 -3.75 9.86 -11.60
CA ILE A 201 -2.41 10.45 -11.47
C ILE A 201 -2.51 11.98 -11.36
N ALA A 202 -3.39 12.63 -12.12
CA ALA A 202 -3.58 14.07 -12.02
C ALA A 202 -4.12 14.49 -10.65
N LYS A 203 -5.07 13.74 -10.06
CA LYS A 203 -5.53 13.99 -8.69
C LYS A 203 -4.44 13.73 -7.64
N VAL A 204 -3.72 12.63 -7.75
CA VAL A 204 -2.57 12.36 -6.86
C VAL A 204 -1.48 13.41 -7.07
N LEU A 205 -1.17 13.77 -8.32
CA LEU A 205 -0.20 14.82 -8.64
C LEU A 205 -0.68 16.21 -8.21
N THR A 206 -1.97 16.52 -8.32
CA THR A 206 -2.56 17.79 -7.85
C THR A 206 -2.52 17.88 -6.33
N VAL A 207 -2.77 16.78 -5.64
CA VAL A 207 -2.58 16.70 -4.19
C VAL A 207 -1.10 16.88 -3.85
N LEU A 208 -0.17 16.18 -4.53
CA LEU A 208 1.28 16.32 -4.33
C LEU A 208 1.80 17.72 -4.72
N LEU A 209 1.29 18.33 -5.79
CA LEU A 209 1.68 19.70 -6.19
C LEU A 209 1.10 20.76 -5.26
N ASN A 210 -0.14 20.62 -4.78
CA ASN A 210 -0.66 21.49 -3.73
C ASN A 210 0.12 21.33 -2.41
N PHE A 211 0.72 20.16 -2.16
CA PHE A 211 1.64 19.93 -1.05
C PHE A 211 3.02 20.57 -1.22
N ALA A 212 3.49 20.75 -2.45
CA ALA A 212 4.81 21.33 -2.73
C ALA A 212 4.80 22.87 -2.78
N PHE A 213 3.64 23.51 -2.80
CA PHE A 213 3.48 24.97 -2.92
C PHE A 213 2.79 25.63 -1.70
N TYR A 214 2.59 24.90 -0.60
CA TYR A 214 2.25 25.42 0.72
C TYR A 214 3.30 25.00 1.75
#